data_a78f6217f7f6ee852dfaad94689a73e4
#
_entry.id   a78f6217f7f6ee852dfaad94689a73e4
#
_cell.length_a   1.000
_cell.length_b   1.000
_cell.length_c   1.000
_cell.angle_alpha   90.00
_cell.angle_beta   90.00
_cell.angle_gamma   90.00
#
_symmetry.space_group_name_H-M   'P 1'
#
loop_
_entity.id
_entity.type
_entity.pdbx_description
1 polymer ?
#
loop_
_entity_poly.entity_id
_entity_poly.type
_entity_poly.pdbx_seq_one_letter_code
_entity_poly.pdbx_strand_id
1 'polypeptide(L)'
;MEELLSTFVRSIFVDNMIFAYYLGMCSFLAVSKNVKTALGLGMAVTFILTCTLPINYMLENYVLKEGALQWLGAEFAGVNLSFLAFIIFIAIIASFTQLVEMVVEKFAPALYASLGIFLPLIAVNCAILGGSLFMQQKAFPNVGVATVYGLGSGIGWMLAIVGMAAIREKPAYSDIPKPLKGLGITFIITGLMGMAFMCFSGLKI
;
A
#
# COMPACT_ATOMS: atom_id res chain seq x y z
N MET A 1 12.29 -13.13 -16.10
CA MET A 1 12.86 -13.26 -14.75
C MET A 1 13.51 -11.95 -14.30
N GLU A 2 14.35 -11.36 -15.15
CA GLU A 2 15.00 -10.06 -14.87
C GLU A 2 13.99 -8.94 -14.67
N GLU A 3 12.95 -8.86 -15.49
CA GLU A 3 11.89 -7.86 -15.38
C GLU A 3 11.11 -7.95 -14.04
N LEU A 4 10.82 -9.17 -13.58
CA LEU A 4 10.12 -9.39 -12.30
C LEU A 4 10.99 -8.96 -11.13
N LEU A 5 12.28 -9.31 -11.14
CA LEU A 5 13.22 -8.95 -10.08
C LEU A 5 13.46 -7.42 -10.04
N SER A 6 13.63 -6.81 -11.21
CA SER A 6 13.77 -5.37 -11.37
C SER A 6 12.53 -4.64 -10.83
N THR A 7 11.32 -5.07 -11.22
CA THR A 7 10.07 -4.50 -10.72
C THR A 7 9.93 -4.66 -9.21
N PHE A 8 10.32 -5.82 -8.67
CA PHE A 8 10.27 -6.09 -7.23
C PHE A 8 11.19 -5.14 -6.43
N VAL A 9 12.46 -5.07 -6.81
CA VAL A 9 13.44 -4.21 -6.10
C VAL A 9 13.06 -2.75 -6.25
N ARG A 10 12.66 -2.33 -7.45
CA ARG A 10 12.23 -0.96 -7.73
C ARG A 10 11.01 -0.56 -6.89
N SER A 11 10.01 -1.43 -6.73
CA SER A 11 8.81 -1.14 -5.94
C SER A 11 9.09 -1.03 -4.44
N ILE A 12 10.12 -1.71 -3.92
CA ILE A 12 10.51 -1.60 -2.51
C ILE A 12 11.24 -0.29 -2.22
N PHE A 13 12.22 0.07 -3.04
CA PHE A 13 13.16 1.15 -2.72
C PHE A 13 12.89 2.43 -3.50
N VAL A 14 12.70 2.36 -4.81
CA VAL A 14 12.55 3.54 -5.69
C VAL A 14 11.12 4.06 -5.69
N ASP A 15 10.16 3.18 -5.96
CA ASP A 15 8.73 3.49 -6.02
C ASP A 15 8.05 3.21 -4.67
N ASN A 16 8.73 3.51 -3.55
CA ASN A 16 8.18 3.29 -2.22
C ASN A 16 6.97 4.20 -1.98
N MET A 17 5.82 3.59 -1.60
CA MET A 17 4.55 4.31 -1.43
C MET A 17 4.61 5.43 -0.39
N ILE A 18 5.43 5.29 0.67
CA ILE A 18 5.55 6.32 1.71
C ILE A 18 6.57 7.38 1.31
N PHE A 19 7.79 6.98 0.95
CA PHE A 19 8.89 7.93 0.78
C PHE A 19 8.92 8.61 -0.57
N ALA A 20 8.42 7.97 -1.64
CA ALA A 20 8.35 8.58 -2.96
C ALA A 20 7.05 9.35 -3.19
N TYR A 21 5.93 8.86 -2.68
CA TYR A 21 4.59 9.39 -3.00
C TYR A 21 3.81 9.89 -1.79
N TYR A 22 4.31 9.70 -0.57
CA TYR A 22 3.66 10.08 0.70
C TYR A 22 2.26 9.47 0.87
N LEU A 23 2.01 8.30 0.27
CA LEU A 23 0.74 7.61 0.35
C LEU A 23 0.65 6.71 1.59
N GLY A 24 -0.52 6.73 2.25
CA GLY A 24 -0.74 5.95 3.47
C GLY A 24 -0.14 6.57 4.73
N MET A 25 0.13 7.88 4.72
CA MET A 25 0.67 8.61 5.87
C MET A 25 -0.24 8.59 7.09
N CYS A 26 -1.56 8.52 6.92
CA CYS A 26 -2.52 8.46 8.02
C CYS A 26 -2.28 7.23 8.92
N SER A 27 -2.22 6.04 8.32
CA SER A 27 -1.93 4.80 9.04
C SER A 27 -0.47 4.72 9.51
N PHE A 28 0.47 5.22 8.70
CA PHE A 28 1.88 5.32 9.05
C PHE A 28 2.12 6.13 10.33
N LEU A 29 1.54 7.33 10.45
CA LEU A 29 1.69 8.19 11.62
C LEU A 29 0.97 7.64 12.86
N ALA A 30 -0.22 7.06 12.66
CA ALA A 30 -1.05 6.56 13.74
C ALA A 30 -0.44 5.32 14.42
N VAL A 31 0.11 4.39 13.64
CA VAL A 31 0.52 3.05 14.11
C VAL A 31 2.01 2.94 14.38
N SER A 32 2.84 3.86 13.89
CA SER A 32 4.30 3.83 14.09
C SER A 32 4.77 4.17 15.52
N LYS A 33 3.91 3.99 16.53
CA LYS A 33 4.27 4.19 17.95
C LYS A 33 4.97 2.97 18.56
N ASN A 34 4.59 1.77 18.13
CA ASN A 34 5.10 0.49 18.61
C ASN A 34 5.53 -0.39 17.45
N VAL A 35 6.72 -0.97 17.53
CA VAL A 35 7.27 -1.86 16.49
C VAL A 35 6.40 -3.10 16.27
N LYS A 36 5.87 -3.72 17.33
CA LYS A 36 5.01 -4.91 17.22
C LYS A 36 3.73 -4.63 16.43
N THR A 37 3.05 -3.53 16.75
CA THR A 37 1.82 -3.12 16.05
C THR A 37 2.11 -2.70 14.61
N ALA A 38 3.21 -1.98 14.38
CA ALA A 38 3.67 -1.58 13.05
C ALA A 38 3.97 -2.77 12.15
N LEU A 39 4.62 -3.80 12.69
CA LEU A 39 4.92 -5.03 11.97
C LEU A 39 3.65 -5.81 11.62
N GLY A 40 2.71 -5.94 12.56
CA GLY A 40 1.42 -6.60 12.32
C GLY A 40 0.62 -5.91 11.23
N LEU A 41 0.52 -4.58 11.29
CA LEU A 41 -0.17 -3.80 10.26
C LEU A 41 0.56 -3.88 8.90
N GLY A 42 1.90 -3.84 8.91
CA GLY A 42 2.72 -3.96 7.71
C GLY A 42 2.49 -5.29 6.98
N MET A 43 2.43 -6.40 7.73
CA MET A 43 2.10 -7.71 7.16
C MET A 43 0.69 -7.73 6.57
N ALA A 44 -0.31 -7.18 7.28
CA ALA A 44 -1.69 -7.12 6.80
C ALA A 44 -1.80 -6.30 5.50
N VAL A 45 -1.19 -5.13 5.44
CA VAL A 45 -1.16 -4.28 4.24
C VAL A 45 -0.46 -4.98 3.08
N THR A 46 0.67 -5.65 3.33
CA THR A 46 1.39 -6.42 2.30
C THR A 46 0.53 -7.54 1.74
N PHE A 47 -0.16 -8.28 2.60
CA PHE A 47 -1.06 -9.34 2.19
C PHE A 47 -2.21 -8.80 1.33
N ILE A 48 -2.86 -7.73 1.78
CA ILE A 48 -3.98 -7.11 1.06
C ILE A 48 -3.51 -6.58 -0.31
N LEU A 49 -2.38 -5.86 -0.37
CA LEU A 49 -1.82 -5.39 -1.65
C LEU A 49 -1.54 -6.54 -2.61
N THR A 50 -0.94 -7.62 -2.12
CA THR A 50 -0.59 -8.78 -2.95
C THR A 50 -1.83 -9.47 -3.52
N CYS A 51 -2.95 -9.47 -2.79
CA CYS A 51 -4.20 -10.09 -3.25
C CYS A 51 -5.05 -9.14 -4.09
N THR A 52 -5.14 -7.86 -3.73
CA THR A 52 -6.04 -6.91 -4.38
C THR A 52 -5.51 -6.41 -5.72
N LEU A 53 -4.18 -6.25 -5.88
CA LEU A 53 -3.63 -5.77 -7.15
C LEU A 53 -3.91 -6.70 -8.33
N PRO A 54 -3.66 -8.01 -8.27
CA PRO A 54 -4.01 -8.91 -9.37
C PRO A 54 -5.52 -8.95 -9.65
N ILE A 55 -6.37 -8.85 -8.62
CA ILE A 55 -7.82 -8.79 -8.79
C ILE A 55 -8.22 -7.51 -9.55
N ASN A 56 -7.70 -6.37 -9.13
CA ASN A 56 -7.94 -5.08 -9.78
C ASN A 56 -7.40 -5.07 -11.22
N TYR A 57 -6.22 -5.69 -11.46
CA TYR A 57 -5.65 -5.84 -12.80
C TYR A 57 -6.56 -6.66 -13.72
N MET A 58 -7.05 -7.80 -13.23
CA MET A 58 -7.97 -8.63 -14.01
C MET A 58 -9.25 -7.86 -14.33
N LEU A 59 -9.82 -7.18 -13.34
CA LEU A 59 -11.05 -6.43 -13.54
C LEU A 59 -10.86 -5.27 -14.52
N GLU A 60 -9.76 -4.55 -14.43
CA GLU A 60 -9.42 -3.50 -15.38
C GLU A 60 -9.36 -4.03 -16.81
N ASN A 61 -8.61 -5.10 -17.04
CA ASN A 61 -8.41 -5.64 -18.37
C ASN A 61 -9.64 -6.34 -18.96
N TYR A 62 -10.50 -6.97 -18.12
CA TYR A 62 -11.66 -7.75 -18.59
C TYR A 62 -12.97 -6.97 -18.55
N VAL A 63 -13.06 -5.87 -17.80
CA VAL A 63 -14.33 -5.14 -17.61
C VAL A 63 -14.23 -3.66 -17.93
N LEU A 64 -13.15 -2.97 -17.53
CA LEU A 64 -13.07 -1.52 -17.60
C LEU A 64 -12.44 -0.99 -18.91
N LYS A 65 -11.56 -1.75 -19.55
CA LYS A 65 -10.95 -1.32 -20.82
C LYS A 65 -11.98 -1.23 -21.94
N GLU A 66 -11.75 -0.28 -22.83
CA GLU A 66 -12.52 -0.18 -24.08
C GLU A 66 -12.47 -1.49 -24.87
N GLY A 67 -13.65 -1.99 -25.23
CA GLY A 67 -13.78 -3.27 -25.92
C GLY A 67 -13.75 -4.51 -25.03
N ALA A 68 -13.54 -4.37 -23.71
CA ALA A 68 -13.58 -5.50 -22.79
C ALA A 68 -14.97 -6.14 -22.69
N LEU A 69 -16.06 -5.36 -22.89
CA LEU A 69 -17.43 -5.83 -22.85
C LEU A 69 -17.95 -6.38 -24.17
N GLN A 70 -17.11 -6.62 -25.20
CA GLN A 70 -17.53 -7.19 -26.49
C GLN A 70 -18.24 -8.56 -26.34
N TRP A 71 -17.90 -9.28 -25.28
CA TRP A 71 -18.53 -10.57 -24.97
C TRP A 71 -19.99 -10.46 -24.48
N LEU A 72 -20.41 -9.26 -23.99
CA LEU A 72 -21.79 -9.00 -23.53
C LEU A 72 -22.71 -8.47 -24.65
N GLY A 73 -22.13 -7.85 -25.70
CA GLY A 73 -22.87 -7.33 -26.85
C GLY A 73 -22.12 -6.25 -27.62
N ALA A 74 -22.33 -6.21 -28.94
CA ALA A 74 -21.64 -5.25 -29.82
C ALA A 74 -21.99 -3.78 -29.53
N GLU A 75 -23.14 -3.51 -28.91
CA GLU A 75 -23.56 -2.15 -28.55
C GLU A 75 -22.76 -1.59 -27.37
N PHE A 76 -22.18 -2.44 -26.53
CA PHE A 76 -21.40 -2.03 -25.36
C PHE A 76 -19.90 -1.83 -25.67
N ALA A 77 -19.46 -2.12 -26.88
CA ALA A 77 -18.04 -1.98 -27.28
C ALA A 77 -17.52 -0.54 -27.27
N GLY A 78 -18.41 0.46 -27.34
CA GLY A 78 -18.05 1.88 -27.31
C GLY A 78 -18.15 2.57 -25.95
N VAL A 79 -18.52 1.83 -24.89
CA VAL A 79 -18.67 2.40 -23.54
C VAL A 79 -17.35 2.35 -22.81
N ASN A 80 -16.78 3.53 -22.52
CA ASN A 80 -15.55 3.66 -21.76
C ASN A 80 -15.90 3.83 -20.27
N LEU A 81 -15.65 2.76 -19.48
CA LEU A 81 -15.90 2.74 -18.03
C LEU A 81 -14.67 3.12 -17.20
N SER A 82 -13.61 3.63 -17.82
CA SER A 82 -12.36 3.97 -17.11
C SER A 82 -12.57 4.99 -15.98
N PHE A 83 -13.56 5.86 -16.08
CA PHE A 83 -13.88 6.82 -15.00
C PHE A 83 -14.44 6.12 -13.74
N LEU A 84 -15.06 4.95 -13.89
CA LEU A 84 -15.54 4.17 -12.75
C LEU A 84 -14.43 3.34 -12.09
N ALA A 85 -13.25 3.21 -12.70
CA ALA A 85 -12.14 2.40 -12.17
C ALA A 85 -11.81 2.76 -10.73
N PHE A 86 -11.76 4.05 -10.41
CA PHE A 86 -11.48 4.54 -9.07
C PHE A 86 -12.47 4.01 -8.02
N ILE A 87 -13.78 4.10 -8.31
CA ILE A 87 -14.84 3.66 -7.39
C ILE A 87 -14.81 2.15 -7.24
N ILE A 88 -14.60 1.42 -8.33
CA ILE A 88 -14.57 -0.04 -8.34
C ILE A 88 -13.35 -0.56 -7.57
N PHE A 89 -12.19 0.04 -7.74
CA PHE A 89 -10.99 -0.34 -6.99
C PHE A 89 -11.18 -0.13 -5.48
N ILE A 90 -11.76 1.00 -5.06
CA ILE A 90 -12.09 1.23 -3.64
C ILE A 90 -13.07 0.17 -3.13
N ALA A 91 -14.11 -0.14 -3.89
CA ALA A 91 -15.11 -1.13 -3.49
C ALA A 91 -14.49 -2.52 -3.29
N ILE A 92 -13.60 -2.95 -4.19
CA ILE A 92 -12.90 -4.24 -4.08
C ILE A 92 -11.95 -4.24 -2.88
N ILE A 93 -11.16 -3.18 -2.69
CA ILE A 93 -10.24 -3.06 -1.57
C ILE A 93 -11.02 -3.11 -0.25
N ALA A 94 -12.12 -2.37 -0.14
CA ALA A 94 -12.96 -2.34 1.05
C ALA A 94 -13.58 -3.72 1.34
N SER A 95 -14.16 -4.37 0.31
CA SER A 95 -14.76 -5.70 0.45
C SER A 95 -13.75 -6.75 0.86
N PHE A 96 -12.55 -6.74 0.26
CA PHE A 96 -11.49 -7.67 0.60
C PHE A 96 -10.93 -7.43 2.00
N THR A 97 -10.76 -6.17 2.40
CA THR A 97 -10.31 -5.80 3.75
C THR A 97 -11.33 -6.25 4.81
N GLN A 98 -12.62 -6.07 4.56
CA GLN A 98 -13.68 -6.52 5.46
C GLN A 98 -13.67 -8.05 5.63
N LEU A 99 -13.41 -8.78 4.56
CA LEU A 99 -13.29 -10.24 4.62
C LEU A 99 -12.07 -10.64 5.46
N VAL A 100 -10.92 -9.99 5.25
CA VAL A 100 -9.71 -10.23 6.05
C VAL A 100 -9.92 -9.89 7.52
N GLU A 101 -10.66 -8.80 7.83
CA GLU A 101 -11.00 -8.41 9.19
C GLU A 101 -11.80 -9.50 9.90
N MET A 102 -12.84 -10.04 9.27
CA MET A 102 -13.64 -11.15 9.82
C MET A 102 -12.81 -12.41 10.06
N VAL A 103 -11.89 -12.71 9.15
CA VAL A 103 -10.98 -13.86 9.30
C VAL A 103 -10.02 -13.65 10.47
N VAL A 104 -9.40 -12.49 10.58
CA VAL A 104 -8.47 -12.17 11.68
C VAL A 104 -9.18 -12.15 13.02
N GLU A 105 -10.38 -11.60 13.11
CA GLU A 105 -11.20 -11.61 14.33
C GLU A 105 -11.46 -13.05 14.82
N LYS A 106 -11.78 -13.96 13.90
CA LYS A 106 -12.10 -15.35 14.24
C LYS A 106 -10.87 -16.19 14.59
N PHE A 107 -9.76 -16.04 13.87
CA PHE A 107 -8.60 -16.92 13.98
C PHE A 107 -7.49 -16.37 14.88
N ALA A 108 -7.39 -15.05 15.03
CA ALA A 108 -6.33 -14.40 15.80
C ALA A 108 -6.86 -13.25 16.66
N PRO A 109 -7.69 -13.54 17.69
CA PRO A 109 -8.31 -12.50 18.52
C PRO A 109 -7.30 -11.64 19.28
N ALA A 110 -6.13 -12.18 19.62
CA ALA A 110 -5.06 -11.41 20.25
C ALA A 110 -4.45 -10.36 19.30
N LEU A 111 -4.30 -10.69 18.03
CA LEU A 111 -3.85 -9.76 16.99
C LEU A 111 -4.94 -8.73 16.70
N TYR A 112 -6.20 -9.17 16.64
CA TYR A 112 -7.36 -8.29 16.48
C TYR A 112 -7.45 -7.26 17.61
N ALA A 113 -7.27 -7.67 18.86
CA ALA A 113 -7.28 -6.75 20.01
C ALA A 113 -6.17 -5.70 19.96
N SER A 114 -4.99 -6.04 19.40
CA SER A 114 -3.88 -5.09 19.27
C SER A 114 -4.01 -4.17 18.05
N LEU A 115 -4.63 -4.64 16.97
CA LEU A 115 -4.82 -3.91 15.71
C LEU A 115 -6.21 -3.27 15.60
N GLY A 116 -7.18 -3.70 16.39
CA GLY A 116 -8.63 -3.51 16.32
C GLY A 116 -9.14 -2.23 15.65
N ILE A 117 -8.75 -1.05 16.16
CA ILE A 117 -9.17 0.24 15.59
C ILE A 117 -8.46 0.55 14.27
N PHE A 118 -7.32 -0.08 14.00
CA PHE A 118 -6.49 0.20 12.82
C PHE A 118 -6.81 -0.69 11.61
N LEU A 119 -7.52 -1.82 11.80
CA LEU A 119 -7.94 -2.69 10.71
C LEU A 119 -8.86 -1.98 9.70
N PRO A 120 -9.93 -1.27 10.10
CA PRO A 120 -10.75 -0.50 9.15
C PRO A 120 -9.96 0.59 8.42
N LEU A 121 -8.89 1.09 9.06
CA LEU A 121 -8.01 2.09 8.44
C LEU A 121 -7.23 1.54 7.23
N ILE A 122 -7.11 0.22 7.12
CA ILE A 122 -6.50 -0.43 5.94
C ILE A 122 -7.40 -0.29 4.72
N ALA A 123 -8.72 -0.38 4.88
CA ALA A 123 -9.67 -0.25 3.77
C ALA A 123 -9.58 1.11 3.06
N VAL A 124 -9.33 2.18 3.82
CA VAL A 124 -9.16 3.54 3.31
C VAL A 124 -7.69 3.96 3.17
N ASN A 125 -6.77 3.00 3.17
CA ASN A 125 -5.34 3.29 3.06
C ASN A 125 -4.98 3.74 1.63
N CYS A 126 -4.54 4.98 1.52
CA CYS A 126 -4.15 5.58 0.25
C CYS A 126 -3.00 4.85 -0.45
N ALA A 127 -2.17 4.10 0.27
CA ALA A 127 -1.10 3.31 -0.35
C ALA A 127 -1.65 2.13 -1.16
N ILE A 128 -2.72 1.49 -0.69
CA ILE A 128 -3.34 0.36 -1.39
C ILE A 128 -4.08 0.85 -2.64
N LEU A 129 -4.83 1.93 -2.50
CA LEU A 129 -5.50 2.58 -3.62
C LEU A 129 -4.48 3.11 -4.63
N GLY A 130 -3.44 3.79 -4.15
CA GLY A 130 -2.34 4.29 -4.98
C GLY A 130 -1.63 3.18 -5.75
N GLY A 131 -1.39 2.02 -5.13
CA GLY A 131 -0.86 0.84 -5.79
C GLY A 131 -1.72 0.38 -6.97
N SER A 132 -3.05 0.37 -6.81
CA SER A 132 -3.99 0.03 -7.87
C SER A 132 -4.00 1.07 -9.01
N LEU A 133 -3.94 2.36 -8.68
CA LEU A 133 -3.88 3.43 -9.68
C LEU A 133 -2.54 3.44 -10.44
N PHE A 134 -1.42 3.21 -9.77
CA PHE A 134 -0.12 3.09 -10.43
C PHE A 134 -0.02 1.85 -11.31
N MET A 135 -0.65 0.74 -10.91
CA MET A 135 -0.80 -0.44 -11.75
C MET A 135 -1.51 -0.10 -13.06
N GLN A 136 -2.61 0.67 -12.99
CA GLN A 136 -3.35 1.14 -14.16
C GLN A 136 -2.49 2.04 -15.04
N GLN A 137 -1.78 3.02 -14.45
CA GLN A 137 -0.92 3.97 -15.19
C GLN A 137 0.27 3.29 -15.88
N LYS A 138 0.89 2.32 -15.21
CA LYS A 138 2.06 1.59 -15.73
C LYS A 138 1.68 0.52 -16.76
N ALA A 139 0.40 0.18 -16.89
CA ALA A 139 -0.15 -0.79 -17.83
C ALA A 139 0.70 -2.07 -17.93
N PHE A 140 0.84 -2.79 -16.81
CA PHE A 140 1.68 -3.99 -16.75
C PHE A 140 1.26 -5.04 -17.78
N PRO A 141 2.23 -5.76 -18.38
CA PRO A 141 1.95 -6.74 -19.43
C PRO A 141 1.25 -8.00 -18.92
N ASN A 142 1.48 -8.37 -17.66
CA ASN A 142 1.01 -9.63 -17.09
C ASN A 142 0.52 -9.47 -15.65
N VAL A 143 -0.45 -10.32 -15.26
CA VAL A 143 -0.94 -10.44 -13.86
C VAL A 143 0.20 -10.73 -12.89
N GLY A 144 1.19 -11.54 -13.31
CA GLY A 144 2.35 -11.87 -12.48
C GLY A 144 3.20 -10.65 -12.10
N VAL A 145 3.39 -9.71 -13.03
CA VAL A 145 4.12 -8.45 -12.75
C VAL A 145 3.33 -7.57 -11.78
N ALA A 146 2.00 -7.49 -11.94
CA ALA A 146 1.14 -6.76 -11.03
C ALA A 146 1.18 -7.34 -9.61
N THR A 147 1.19 -8.67 -9.47
CA THR A 147 1.31 -9.36 -8.17
C THR A 147 2.65 -9.07 -7.51
N VAL A 148 3.74 -9.17 -8.24
CA VAL A 148 5.10 -8.88 -7.75
C VAL A 148 5.24 -7.42 -7.35
N TYR A 149 4.66 -6.51 -8.14
CA TYR A 149 4.60 -5.08 -7.79
C TYR A 149 3.83 -4.84 -6.49
N GLY A 150 2.68 -5.52 -6.30
CA GLY A 150 1.89 -5.44 -5.06
C GLY A 150 2.66 -5.93 -3.85
N LEU A 151 3.33 -7.07 -3.98
CA LEU A 151 4.16 -7.64 -2.92
C LEU A 151 5.34 -6.72 -2.58
N GLY A 152 6.05 -6.21 -3.59
CA GLY A 152 7.15 -5.29 -3.39
C GLY A 152 6.72 -3.97 -2.74
N SER A 153 5.63 -3.37 -3.21
CA SER A 153 5.06 -2.14 -2.64
C SER A 153 4.62 -2.33 -1.18
N GLY A 154 4.02 -3.49 -0.87
CA GLY A 154 3.64 -3.85 0.50
C GLY A 154 4.84 -4.00 1.43
N ILE A 155 5.88 -4.71 0.98
CA ILE A 155 7.14 -4.86 1.73
C ILE A 155 7.82 -3.50 1.92
N GLY A 156 7.87 -2.65 0.88
CA GLY A 156 8.41 -1.30 0.97
C GLY A 156 7.67 -0.44 2.00
N TRP A 157 6.35 -0.52 2.02
CA TRP A 157 5.50 0.15 3.00
C TRP A 157 5.76 -0.39 4.43
N MET A 158 5.86 -1.71 4.58
CA MET A 158 6.15 -2.37 5.86
C MET A 158 7.53 -1.95 6.39
N LEU A 159 8.56 -1.94 5.56
CA LEU A 159 9.90 -1.50 5.95
C LEU A 159 9.90 -0.05 6.44
N ALA A 160 9.16 0.83 5.76
CA ALA A 160 9.06 2.22 6.12
C ALA A 160 8.39 2.41 7.50
N ILE A 161 7.25 1.75 7.76
CA ILE A 161 6.53 1.90 9.03
C ILE A 161 7.29 1.27 10.20
N VAL A 162 7.94 0.12 10.00
CA VAL A 162 8.76 -0.54 11.03
C VAL A 162 10.00 0.29 11.33
N GLY A 163 10.68 0.82 10.30
CA GLY A 163 11.81 1.73 10.46
C GLY A 163 11.43 2.98 11.26
N MET A 164 10.29 3.60 10.94
CA MET A 164 9.78 4.74 11.71
C MET A 164 9.44 4.37 13.15
N ALA A 165 8.80 3.23 13.38
CA ALA A 165 8.46 2.77 14.73
C ALA A 165 9.73 2.55 15.57
N ALA A 166 10.76 1.91 15.00
CA ALA A 166 12.03 1.70 15.68
C ALA A 166 12.75 3.02 16.02
N ILE A 167 12.68 4.00 15.12
CA ILE A 167 13.22 5.33 15.40
C ILE A 167 12.40 6.03 16.49
N ARG A 168 11.07 5.94 16.46
CA ARG A 168 10.20 6.61 17.44
C ARG A 168 10.26 6.03 18.85
N GLU A 169 10.64 4.79 19.01
CA GLU A 169 10.90 4.21 20.34
C GLU A 169 12.12 4.84 21.02
N LYS A 170 13.16 5.23 20.26
CA LYS A 170 14.38 5.87 20.81
C LYS A 170 14.16 7.29 21.37
N PRO A 171 13.51 8.23 20.67
CA PRO A 171 13.25 9.57 21.17
C PRO A 171 12.34 9.65 22.40
N ALA A 172 11.66 8.56 22.76
CA ALA A 172 10.91 8.50 24.01
C ALA A 172 11.82 8.70 25.24
N TYR A 173 13.13 8.43 25.10
CA TYR A 173 14.15 8.56 26.14
C TYR A 173 15.04 9.80 25.98
N SER A 174 14.81 10.67 24.99
CA SER A 174 15.62 11.86 24.76
C SER A 174 14.87 13.15 25.08
N ASP A 175 15.63 14.20 25.48
CA ASP A 175 15.08 15.53 25.75
C ASP A 175 14.75 16.27 24.45
N ILE A 176 13.48 16.19 24.04
CA ILE A 176 12.95 16.90 22.90
C ILE A 176 12.22 18.16 23.38
N PRO A 177 12.44 19.34 22.75
CA PRO A 177 11.69 20.55 23.08
C PRO A 177 10.18 20.32 23.01
N LYS A 178 9.46 20.82 23.99
CA LYS A 178 8.00 20.64 24.14
C LYS A 178 7.19 20.90 22.86
N PRO A 179 7.49 21.93 22.02
CA PRO A 179 6.73 22.18 20.80
C PRO A 179 6.91 21.13 19.70
N LEU A 180 8.03 20.39 19.68
CA LEU A 180 8.31 19.35 18.67
C LEU A 180 7.91 17.97 19.16
N LYS A 181 7.61 17.79 20.43
CA LYS A 181 7.27 16.48 20.99
C LYS A 181 5.97 15.96 20.41
N GLY A 182 6.01 14.75 19.81
CA GLY A 182 4.85 14.09 19.22
C GLY A 182 4.87 14.10 17.69
N LEU A 183 3.86 14.69 17.06
CA LEU A 183 3.72 14.70 15.60
C LEU A 183 4.81 15.50 14.89
N GLY A 184 5.28 16.60 15.45
CA GLY A 184 6.29 17.47 14.82
C GLY A 184 7.59 16.73 14.52
N ILE A 185 8.17 16.05 15.51
CA ILE A 185 9.39 15.26 15.31
C ILE A 185 9.18 14.10 14.33
N THR A 186 7.99 13.50 14.34
CA THR A 186 7.67 12.41 13.41
C THR A 186 7.68 12.89 11.95
N PHE A 187 7.13 14.06 11.66
CA PHE A 187 7.16 14.64 10.32
C PHE A 187 8.60 14.99 9.87
N ILE A 188 9.40 15.55 10.77
CA ILE A 188 10.80 15.86 10.46
C ILE A 188 11.58 14.59 10.14
N ILE A 189 11.42 13.53 10.95
CA ILE A 189 12.08 12.24 10.72
C ILE A 189 11.60 11.62 9.41
N THR A 190 10.30 11.67 9.11
CA THR A 190 9.76 11.16 7.85
C THR A 190 10.35 11.88 6.65
N GLY A 191 10.49 13.21 6.73
CA GLY A 191 11.14 14.01 5.68
C GLY A 191 12.61 13.63 5.49
N LEU A 192 13.36 13.46 6.58
CA LEU A 192 14.76 13.01 6.54
C LEU A 192 14.90 11.60 5.93
N MET A 193 14.02 10.67 6.33
CA MET A 193 13.97 9.32 5.74
C MET A 193 13.61 9.37 4.25
N GLY A 194 12.68 10.24 3.84
CA GLY A 194 12.34 10.45 2.44
C GLY A 194 13.54 10.95 1.63
N MET A 195 14.29 11.94 2.14
CA MET A 195 15.52 12.40 1.49
C MET A 195 16.58 11.30 1.40
N ALA A 196 16.73 10.46 2.42
CA ALA A 196 17.65 9.33 2.39
C ALA A 196 17.23 8.29 1.32
N PHE A 197 15.94 8.02 1.18
CA PHE A 197 15.43 7.11 0.14
C PHE A 197 15.55 7.69 -1.28
N MET A 198 15.59 8.99 -1.45
CA MET A 198 15.85 9.61 -2.76
C MET A 198 17.24 9.25 -3.33
N CYS A 199 18.20 8.85 -2.49
CA CYS A 199 19.49 8.34 -2.96
C CYS A 199 19.34 7.09 -3.84
N PHE A 200 18.31 6.28 -3.60
CA PHE A 200 18.02 5.10 -4.40
C PHE A 200 17.38 5.42 -5.76
N SER A 201 16.79 6.61 -5.90
CA SER A 201 16.16 7.06 -7.16
C SER A 201 17.17 7.23 -8.32
N GLY A 202 18.46 7.37 -8.02
CA GLY A 202 19.53 7.44 -9.02
C GLY A 202 20.03 6.09 -9.53
N LEU A 203 19.62 4.98 -8.90
CA LEU A 203 20.02 3.64 -9.32
C LEU A 203 19.16 3.22 -10.52
N LYS A 204 19.79 3.09 -11.68
CA LYS A 204 19.21 2.44 -12.86
C LYS A 204 19.23 0.92 -12.64
N ILE A 205 18.16 0.38 -12.08
CA ILE A 205 17.92 -1.05 -11.91
C ILE A 205 17.00 -1.53 -13.02
#